data_847b3b4d5545732160302cbd5d1feee1
#
_entry.id   847b3b4d5545732160302cbd5d1feee1
#
_cell.length_a   1.000
_cell.length_b   1.000
_cell.length_c   1.000
_cell.angle_alpha   90.00
_cell.angle_beta   90.00
_cell.angle_gamma   90.00
#
_symmetry.space_group_name_H-M   'P 1'
#
loop_
_entity.id
_entity.type
_entity.pdbx_description
1 polymer ?
#
loop_
_entity_poly.entity_id
_entity_poly.type
_entity_poly.pdbx_seq_one_letter_code
_entity_poly.pdbx_strand_id
1 'polypeptide(L)'
;MNLQEADKHFIHTYNRSVIFEKGEGMYLFDNEGNKYLDMGAGIAVSALGYSNEEYKQALKDQIDKLIHVSNLYYTEPSIKAAEYLSKASGMDKVFFTNSGTEAIEGAIKLARKYAYNKDKNSKGEIIAMNHSFHGRSMGALSVTGTKHYREPFEPLIGGVSFAEYNDLESVKKLATKDTCAVILETLQGEGGIYPATDEFITGLRKFCDENDILLIFDEIQCGMGRTGKMYTYQHYGVKPDIMTSAKALGCGVPVGAFAATKEVADAMCPGVYSIFFQQYFFIKSAITVISSPS
;
A
#
# COMPACT_ATOMS: atom_id res chain seq x y z
N MET A 1 28.35 -17.59 9.99
CA MET A 1 27.11 -17.67 10.81
C MET A 1 26.24 -18.76 10.21
N ASN A 2 25.59 -19.61 11.02
CA ASN A 2 24.68 -20.65 10.53
C ASN A 2 23.23 -20.31 10.91
N LEU A 3 22.25 -20.99 10.31
CA LEU A 3 20.82 -20.72 10.50
C LEU A 3 20.37 -20.92 11.97
N GLN A 4 20.92 -21.92 12.67
CA GLN A 4 20.56 -22.18 14.08
C GLN A 4 21.00 -21.03 15.00
N GLU A 5 22.17 -20.44 14.76
CA GLU A 5 22.64 -19.27 15.48
C GLU A 5 21.82 -18.02 15.12
N ALA A 6 21.48 -17.84 13.85
CA ALA A 6 20.70 -16.70 13.40
C ALA A 6 19.29 -16.67 14.02
N ASP A 7 18.64 -17.82 14.15
CA ASP A 7 17.24 -17.91 14.61
C ASP A 7 17.07 -17.72 16.14
N LYS A 8 18.16 -17.82 16.93
CA LYS A 8 18.11 -17.69 18.40
C LYS A 8 17.53 -16.37 18.91
N HIS A 9 17.64 -15.30 18.14
CA HIS A 9 17.26 -13.95 18.55
C HIS A 9 16.00 -13.44 17.85
N PHE A 10 15.37 -14.24 16.99
CA PHE A 10 14.16 -13.85 16.27
C PHE A 10 12.91 -14.50 16.89
N ILE A 11 11.82 -13.75 16.95
CA ILE A 11 10.51 -14.36 17.15
C ILE A 11 10.20 -15.21 15.90
N HIS A 12 9.88 -16.48 16.10
CA HIS A 12 9.65 -17.46 15.06
C HIS A 12 8.30 -17.21 14.35
N THR A 13 8.28 -16.29 13.39
CA THR A 13 7.13 -15.94 12.56
C THR A 13 7.24 -16.45 11.12
N TYR A 14 8.44 -16.87 10.70
CA TYR A 14 8.75 -17.39 9.37
C TYR A 14 9.73 -18.56 9.47
N ASN A 15 9.55 -19.54 8.58
CA ASN A 15 10.53 -20.61 8.37
C ASN A 15 11.65 -20.12 7.45
N ARG A 16 12.76 -19.65 8.03
CA ARG A 16 13.92 -19.15 7.28
C ARG A 16 14.85 -20.30 6.95
N SER A 17 15.26 -20.40 5.68
CA SER A 17 16.12 -21.51 5.20
C SER A 17 17.44 -21.07 4.57
N VAL A 18 17.63 -19.77 4.32
CA VAL A 18 18.81 -19.23 3.65
C VAL A 18 19.25 -17.92 4.32
N ILE A 19 20.57 -17.70 4.36
CA ILE A 19 21.19 -16.44 4.78
C ILE A 19 21.74 -15.77 3.52
N PHE A 20 21.05 -14.78 2.97
CA PHE A 20 21.55 -14.01 1.85
C PHE A 20 22.52 -12.92 2.28
N GLU A 21 23.58 -12.74 1.52
CA GLU A 21 24.64 -11.76 1.78
C GLU A 21 24.70 -10.68 0.68
N LYS A 22 24.43 -11.04 -0.56
CA LYS A 22 24.58 -10.15 -1.73
C LYS A 22 23.40 -10.29 -2.69
N GLY A 23 23.06 -9.17 -3.34
CA GLY A 23 22.15 -9.15 -4.50
C GLY A 23 22.81 -8.50 -5.71
N GLU A 24 22.57 -9.04 -6.93
CA GLU A 24 23.09 -8.51 -8.19
C GLU A 24 22.11 -8.76 -9.34
N GLY A 25 21.61 -7.69 -9.95
CA GLY A 25 20.55 -7.76 -10.95
C GLY A 25 19.30 -8.42 -10.38
N MET A 26 18.93 -9.58 -10.89
CA MET A 26 17.81 -10.40 -10.42
C MET A 26 18.24 -11.59 -9.57
N TYR A 27 19.50 -11.64 -9.14
CA TYR A 27 20.03 -12.78 -8.40
C TYR A 27 20.39 -12.40 -6.97
N LEU A 28 20.18 -13.34 -6.06
CA LEU A 28 20.66 -13.32 -4.69
C LEU A 28 21.77 -14.36 -4.51
N PHE A 29 22.66 -14.07 -3.59
CA PHE A 29 23.78 -14.97 -3.23
C PHE A 29 23.75 -15.17 -1.72
N ASP A 30 23.84 -16.43 -1.31
CA ASP A 30 23.95 -16.75 0.11
C ASP A 30 25.39 -16.60 0.64
N ASN A 31 25.56 -16.82 1.93
CA ASN A 31 26.84 -16.73 2.62
C ASN A 31 27.81 -17.89 2.29
N GLU A 32 27.40 -18.86 1.48
CA GLU A 32 28.22 -19.94 0.94
C GLU A 32 28.60 -19.70 -0.53
N GLY A 33 28.08 -18.61 -1.13
CA GLY A 33 28.32 -18.23 -2.51
C GLY A 33 27.38 -18.88 -3.51
N ASN A 34 26.36 -19.61 -3.07
CA ASN A 34 25.36 -20.17 -3.99
C ASN A 34 24.51 -19.05 -4.58
N LYS A 35 24.19 -19.19 -5.87
CA LYS A 35 23.42 -18.20 -6.66
C LYS A 35 21.97 -18.64 -6.82
N TYR A 36 21.03 -17.75 -6.54
CA TYR A 36 19.59 -17.97 -6.65
C TYR A 36 18.97 -16.95 -7.59
N LEU A 37 18.13 -17.38 -8.54
CA LEU A 37 17.27 -16.48 -9.28
C LEU A 37 16.11 -16.07 -8.38
N ASP A 38 16.02 -14.78 -8.07
CA ASP A 38 14.97 -14.25 -7.18
C ASP A 38 13.68 -13.95 -7.96
N MET A 39 12.75 -14.92 -7.94
CA MET A 39 11.41 -14.74 -8.51
C MET A 39 10.42 -14.13 -7.51
N GLY A 40 10.81 -13.97 -6.24
CA GLY A 40 9.99 -13.39 -5.18
C GLY A 40 10.11 -11.87 -5.07
N ALA A 41 11.27 -11.33 -5.50
CA ALA A 41 11.59 -9.90 -5.47
C ALA A 41 11.24 -9.21 -4.13
N GLY A 42 11.47 -9.91 -2.99
CA GLY A 42 11.08 -9.40 -1.67
C GLY A 42 9.57 -9.25 -1.48
N ILE A 43 8.77 -10.11 -2.10
CA ILE A 43 7.30 -10.03 -2.22
C ILE A 43 6.89 -8.76 -2.98
N ALA A 44 7.35 -8.67 -4.24
CA ALA A 44 7.10 -7.57 -5.18
C ALA A 44 7.64 -6.19 -4.72
N VAL A 45 8.75 -6.17 -3.97
CA VAL A 45 9.41 -4.95 -3.48
C VAL A 45 10.52 -4.49 -4.41
N SER A 46 11.43 -5.39 -4.79
CA SER A 46 12.68 -5.07 -5.49
C SER A 46 12.48 -4.91 -7.00
N ALA A 47 11.59 -3.98 -7.42
CA ALA A 47 11.25 -3.78 -8.83
C ALA A 47 12.43 -3.31 -9.70
N LEU A 48 13.44 -2.65 -9.11
CA LEU A 48 14.68 -2.20 -9.77
C LEU A 48 15.80 -3.25 -9.72
N GLY A 49 15.54 -4.43 -9.15
CA GLY A 49 16.58 -5.42 -8.86
C GLY A 49 17.55 -4.94 -7.77
N TYR A 50 18.72 -5.59 -7.71
CA TYR A 50 19.67 -5.40 -6.62
C TYR A 50 20.91 -4.57 -6.95
N SER A 51 21.10 -4.15 -8.19
CA SER A 51 22.30 -3.43 -8.62
C SER A 51 22.04 -2.17 -9.46
N ASN A 52 20.89 -1.52 -9.27
CA ASN A 52 20.61 -0.25 -9.92
C ASN A 52 21.52 0.84 -9.32
N GLU A 53 22.53 1.27 -10.07
CA GLU A 53 23.55 2.20 -9.56
C GLU A 53 23.00 3.62 -9.39
N GLU A 54 22.08 4.07 -10.24
CA GLU A 54 21.43 5.37 -10.08
C GLU A 54 20.65 5.45 -8.76
N TYR A 55 19.86 4.42 -8.47
CA TYR A 55 19.12 4.29 -7.22
C TYR A 55 20.05 4.28 -6.01
N LYS A 56 21.11 3.45 -6.03
CA LYS A 56 22.10 3.38 -4.94
C LYS A 56 22.82 4.71 -4.72
N GLN A 57 23.22 5.39 -5.80
CA GLN A 57 23.91 6.67 -5.69
C GLN A 57 23.01 7.74 -5.09
N ALA A 58 21.75 7.80 -5.53
CA ALA A 58 20.79 8.75 -4.98
C ALA A 58 20.53 8.54 -3.48
N LEU A 59 20.53 7.27 -3.01
CA LEU A 59 20.44 6.96 -1.58
C LEU A 59 21.67 7.48 -0.81
N LYS A 60 22.90 7.22 -1.31
CA LYS A 60 24.14 7.68 -0.69
C LYS A 60 24.17 9.21 -0.60
N ASP A 61 23.90 9.89 -1.70
CA ASP A 61 23.89 11.35 -1.77
C ASP A 61 22.90 11.97 -0.78
N GLN A 62 21.75 11.32 -0.55
CA GLN A 62 20.76 11.83 0.37
C GLN A 62 21.13 11.56 1.83
N ILE A 63 21.73 10.40 2.14
CA ILE A 63 22.26 10.08 3.48
C ILE A 63 23.28 11.14 3.90
N ASP A 64 24.18 11.55 3.00
CA ASP A 64 25.21 12.55 3.26
C ASP A 64 24.63 13.97 3.48
N LYS A 65 23.42 14.25 2.99
CA LYS A 65 22.77 15.56 3.16
C LYS A 65 21.91 15.66 4.39
N LEU A 66 20.92 14.76 4.51
CA LEU A 66 19.91 14.83 5.56
C LEU A 66 19.11 13.54 5.58
N ILE A 67 19.12 12.83 6.71
CA ILE A 67 18.39 11.55 6.86
C ILE A 67 16.95 11.76 7.30
N HIS A 68 16.70 12.65 8.28
CA HIS A 68 15.37 12.81 8.86
C HIS A 68 15.15 14.22 9.42
N VAL A 69 13.90 14.66 9.21
CA VAL A 69 13.37 15.80 9.97
C VAL A 69 11.97 15.59 10.49
N SER A 70 11.12 15.85 10.99
CA SER A 70 9.75 15.38 11.25
C SER A 70 8.79 15.86 10.15
N ASN A 71 7.55 15.40 10.19
CA ASN A 71 6.47 15.93 9.34
C ASN A 71 6.09 17.38 9.63
N LEU A 72 6.73 17.99 10.61
CA LEU A 72 6.58 19.42 10.89
C LEU A 72 7.27 20.30 9.84
N TYR A 73 8.18 19.75 9.04
CA TYR A 73 8.97 20.48 8.08
C TYR A 73 8.91 19.85 6.69
N TYR A 74 9.00 20.67 5.67
CA TYR A 74 9.18 20.21 4.30
C TYR A 74 10.64 19.93 4.01
N THR A 75 10.89 18.96 3.13
CA THR A 75 12.18 18.74 2.47
C THR A 75 11.98 18.71 0.97
N GLU A 76 12.99 19.11 0.22
CA GLU A 76 12.89 19.08 -1.25
C GLU A 76 12.58 17.68 -1.81
N PRO A 77 13.21 16.57 -1.31
CA PRO A 77 12.85 15.23 -1.75
C PRO A 77 11.39 14.87 -1.47
N SER A 78 10.83 15.23 -0.30
CA SER A 78 9.44 14.91 0.03
C SER A 78 8.45 15.66 -0.87
N ILE A 79 8.71 16.92 -1.17
CA ILE A 79 7.87 17.72 -2.08
C ILE A 79 7.88 17.09 -3.47
N LYS A 80 9.07 16.82 -4.04
CA LYS A 80 9.19 16.18 -5.36
C LYS A 80 8.56 14.79 -5.42
N ALA A 81 8.74 13.99 -4.37
CA ALA A 81 8.10 12.68 -4.29
C ALA A 81 6.57 12.79 -4.30
N ALA A 82 5.98 13.74 -3.57
CA ALA A 82 4.55 13.99 -3.58
C ALA A 82 4.06 14.44 -4.96
N GLU A 83 4.78 15.34 -5.63
CA GLU A 83 4.46 15.79 -6.98
C GLU A 83 4.48 14.63 -8.00
N TYR A 84 5.53 13.78 -7.96
CA TYR A 84 5.62 12.63 -8.85
C TYR A 84 4.52 11.60 -8.59
N LEU A 85 4.26 11.29 -7.32
CA LEU A 85 3.22 10.34 -6.95
C LEU A 85 1.83 10.85 -7.35
N SER A 86 1.53 12.12 -7.09
CA SER A 86 0.31 12.78 -7.51
C SER A 86 0.13 12.72 -9.03
N LYS A 87 1.16 13.09 -9.79
CA LYS A 87 1.14 13.06 -11.26
C LYS A 87 0.96 11.63 -11.81
N ALA A 88 1.68 10.65 -11.25
CA ALA A 88 1.66 9.27 -11.70
C ALA A 88 0.33 8.57 -11.41
N SER A 89 -0.28 8.88 -10.26
CA SER A 89 -1.56 8.32 -9.83
C SER A 89 -2.77 9.12 -10.32
N GLY A 90 -2.60 10.38 -10.65
CA GLY A 90 -3.75 11.29 -10.89
C GLY A 90 -4.49 11.69 -9.63
N MET A 91 -3.96 11.39 -8.44
CA MET A 91 -4.51 11.82 -7.16
C MET A 91 -4.03 13.23 -6.80
N ASP A 92 -4.79 13.95 -5.98
CA ASP A 92 -4.51 15.37 -5.72
C ASP A 92 -3.59 15.61 -4.52
N LYS A 93 -3.68 14.76 -3.49
CA LYS A 93 -2.95 14.91 -2.23
C LYS A 93 -2.35 13.58 -1.80
N VAL A 94 -1.15 13.64 -1.23
CA VAL A 94 -0.37 12.48 -0.79
C VAL A 94 0.03 12.62 0.66
N PHE A 95 -0.05 11.52 1.40
CA PHE A 95 0.55 11.38 2.72
C PHE A 95 1.47 10.17 2.72
N PHE A 96 2.73 10.36 3.11
CA PHE A 96 3.70 9.27 3.19
C PHE A 96 3.67 8.58 4.56
N THR A 97 3.97 7.29 4.56
CA THR A 97 4.04 6.42 5.73
C THR A 97 5.31 5.56 5.66
N ASN A 98 5.57 4.72 6.66
CA ASN A 98 6.76 3.87 6.67
C ASN A 98 6.52 2.48 6.06
N SER A 99 5.27 2.11 5.84
CA SER A 99 4.88 0.79 5.35
C SER A 99 3.52 0.80 4.66
N GLY A 100 3.23 -0.28 3.92
CA GLY A 100 1.91 -0.48 3.32
C GLY A 100 0.80 -0.62 4.36
N THR A 101 1.05 -1.32 5.47
CA THR A 101 0.06 -1.46 6.53
C THR A 101 -0.30 -0.11 7.15
N GLU A 102 0.66 0.81 7.33
CA GLU A 102 0.37 2.18 7.78
C GLU A 102 -0.36 3.00 6.72
N ALA A 103 -0.12 2.77 5.44
CA ALA A 103 -0.89 3.41 4.37
C ALA A 103 -2.36 2.99 4.42
N ILE A 104 -2.65 1.72 4.67
CA ILE A 104 -4.02 1.21 4.88
C ILE A 104 -4.65 1.82 6.14
N GLU A 105 -3.92 1.89 7.27
CA GLU A 105 -4.40 2.58 8.48
C GLU A 105 -4.81 4.02 8.17
N GLY A 106 -3.98 4.72 7.37
CA GLY A 106 -4.26 6.07 6.91
C GLY A 106 -5.51 6.17 6.05
N ALA A 107 -5.67 5.27 5.10
CA ALA A 107 -6.83 5.21 4.21
C ALA A 107 -8.13 4.94 4.99
N ILE A 108 -8.13 3.99 5.92
CA ILE A 108 -9.26 3.69 6.81
C ILE A 108 -9.64 4.92 7.65
N LYS A 109 -8.64 5.56 8.27
CA LYS A 109 -8.86 6.75 9.10
C LYS A 109 -9.39 7.91 8.27
N LEU A 110 -8.87 8.13 7.06
CA LEU A 110 -9.33 9.19 6.16
C LEU A 110 -10.78 8.96 5.75
N ALA A 111 -11.14 7.73 5.34
CA ALA A 111 -12.51 7.39 4.95
C ALA A 111 -13.50 7.60 6.11
N ARG A 112 -13.17 7.10 7.30
CA ARG A 112 -14.00 7.30 8.51
C ARG A 112 -14.11 8.76 8.91
N LYS A 113 -13.02 9.54 8.79
CA LYS A 113 -13.03 10.96 9.10
C LYS A 113 -13.88 11.76 8.12
N TYR A 114 -13.82 11.42 6.83
CA TYR A 114 -14.65 12.03 5.80
C TYR A 114 -16.14 11.79 6.09
N ALA A 115 -16.54 10.56 6.37
CA ALA A 115 -17.90 10.22 6.74
C ALA A 115 -18.36 10.95 8.01
N TYR A 116 -17.52 10.96 9.07
CA TYR A 116 -17.81 11.69 10.30
C TYR A 116 -17.97 13.19 10.09
N ASN A 117 -17.25 13.80 9.17
CA ASN A 117 -17.42 15.23 8.86
C ASN A 117 -18.76 15.52 8.18
N LYS A 118 -19.27 14.59 7.37
CA LYS A 118 -20.59 14.66 6.73
C LYS A 118 -21.73 14.40 7.73
N ASP A 119 -21.60 13.32 8.50
CA ASP A 119 -22.56 12.96 9.57
C ASP A 119 -21.82 12.50 10.82
N LYS A 120 -21.97 13.24 11.90
CA LYS A 120 -21.37 12.94 13.22
C LYS A 120 -21.84 11.60 13.81
N ASN A 121 -22.97 11.08 13.35
CA ASN A 121 -23.54 9.80 13.79
C ASN A 121 -23.13 8.61 12.90
N SER A 122 -22.42 8.87 11.80
CA SER A 122 -21.93 7.79 10.93
C SER A 122 -21.08 6.80 11.70
N LYS A 123 -21.37 5.50 11.52
CA LYS A 123 -20.59 4.42 12.14
C LYS A 123 -19.30 4.12 11.40
N GLY A 124 -19.14 4.65 10.18
CA GLY A 124 -17.93 4.48 9.38
C GLY A 124 -17.67 3.02 9.01
N GLU A 125 -18.72 2.32 8.58
CA GLU A 125 -18.62 0.92 8.16
C GLU A 125 -17.84 0.80 6.85
N ILE A 126 -17.08 -0.29 6.71
CA ILE A 126 -16.22 -0.56 5.54
C ILE A 126 -16.55 -1.94 5.00
N ILE A 127 -16.70 -2.06 3.69
CA ILE A 127 -16.78 -3.33 2.99
C ILE A 127 -15.41 -3.65 2.40
N ALA A 128 -14.84 -4.79 2.76
CA ALA A 128 -13.62 -5.34 2.18
C ALA A 128 -13.95 -6.61 1.38
N MET A 129 -12.97 -7.18 0.71
CA MET A 129 -13.17 -8.38 -0.11
C MET A 129 -12.66 -9.63 0.58
N ASN A 130 -13.36 -10.75 0.41
CA ASN A 130 -12.85 -12.06 0.78
C ASN A 130 -11.52 -12.34 0.06
N HIS A 131 -10.63 -13.11 0.69
CA HIS A 131 -9.29 -13.45 0.22
C HIS A 131 -8.33 -12.26 0.04
N SER A 132 -8.71 -11.04 0.42
CA SER A 132 -7.83 -9.88 0.37
C SER A 132 -6.72 -9.93 1.42
N PHE A 133 -5.65 -9.19 1.14
CA PHE A 133 -4.55 -8.94 2.07
C PHE A 133 -4.19 -7.46 2.09
N HIS A 134 -4.45 -6.80 3.22
CA HIS A 134 -4.20 -5.36 3.37
C HIS A 134 -3.16 -5.01 4.42
N GLY A 135 -2.65 -5.99 5.18
CA GLY A 135 -1.60 -5.79 6.18
C GLY A 135 -1.81 -6.52 7.49
N ARG A 136 -0.93 -6.24 8.46
CA ARG A 136 -0.86 -6.96 9.74
C ARG A 136 -1.04 -6.06 10.98
N SER A 137 -1.10 -4.73 10.84
CA SER A 137 -1.53 -3.87 11.96
C SER A 137 -3.01 -4.08 12.25
N MET A 138 -3.49 -3.73 13.43
CA MET A 138 -4.85 -4.07 13.88
C MET A 138 -5.94 -3.54 12.93
N GLY A 139 -5.82 -2.30 12.44
CA GLY A 139 -6.77 -1.76 11.46
C GLY A 139 -6.66 -2.40 10.07
N ALA A 140 -5.45 -2.54 9.54
CA ALA A 140 -5.22 -3.18 8.24
C ALA A 140 -5.60 -4.68 8.28
N LEU A 141 -5.34 -5.36 9.40
CA LEU A 141 -5.76 -6.74 9.61
C LEU A 141 -7.29 -6.87 9.64
N SER A 142 -7.98 -5.88 10.18
CA SER A 142 -9.44 -5.86 10.25
C SER A 142 -10.12 -5.88 8.89
N VAL A 143 -9.50 -5.28 7.86
CA VAL A 143 -10.00 -5.26 6.48
C VAL A 143 -9.38 -6.35 5.61
N THR A 144 -8.47 -7.18 6.14
CA THR A 144 -7.88 -8.33 5.44
C THR A 144 -8.87 -9.50 5.42
N GLY A 145 -9.27 -9.95 4.21
CA GLY A 145 -10.34 -10.94 4.01
C GLY A 145 -9.96 -12.37 4.39
N THR A 146 -8.68 -12.68 4.47
CA THR A 146 -8.16 -14.02 4.80
C THR A 146 -8.36 -14.32 6.29
N LYS A 147 -9.38 -15.11 6.61
CA LYS A 147 -9.90 -15.32 7.96
C LYS A 147 -8.85 -15.83 8.97
N HIS A 148 -8.03 -16.82 8.59
CA HIS A 148 -7.02 -17.39 9.50
C HIS A 148 -5.93 -16.39 9.92
N TYR A 149 -5.78 -15.26 9.21
CA TYR A 149 -4.88 -14.20 9.65
C TYR A 149 -5.47 -13.33 10.75
N ARG A 150 -6.82 -13.23 10.80
CA ARG A 150 -7.56 -12.37 11.72
C ARG A 150 -7.92 -13.05 13.04
N GLU A 151 -8.42 -14.28 12.98
CA GLU A 151 -8.97 -15.01 14.12
C GLU A 151 -8.10 -14.97 15.39
N PRO A 152 -6.76 -15.17 15.32
CA PRO A 152 -5.94 -15.18 16.52
C PRO A 152 -5.82 -13.83 17.23
N PHE A 153 -6.27 -12.75 16.57
CA PHE A 153 -6.07 -11.37 17.05
C PHE A 153 -7.39 -10.63 17.33
N GLU A 154 -8.49 -11.35 17.37
CA GLU A 154 -9.78 -10.75 17.73
C GLU A 154 -9.84 -10.38 19.22
N PRO A 155 -10.53 -9.27 19.60
CA PRO A 155 -11.36 -8.41 18.75
C PRO A 155 -10.56 -7.40 17.93
N LEU A 156 -10.93 -7.25 16.66
CA LEU A 156 -10.39 -6.25 15.73
C LEU A 156 -11.27 -4.98 15.74
N ILE A 157 -10.95 -3.98 14.88
CA ILE A 157 -11.80 -2.80 14.76
C ILE A 157 -13.18 -3.21 14.20
N GLY A 158 -14.24 -2.68 14.78
CA GLY A 158 -15.60 -2.96 14.36
C GLY A 158 -16.01 -2.28 13.05
N GLY A 159 -17.17 -2.67 12.51
CA GLY A 159 -17.78 -2.05 11.33
C GLY A 159 -17.12 -2.50 10.02
N VAL A 160 -16.63 -3.74 9.94
CA VAL A 160 -16.06 -4.31 8.70
C VAL A 160 -16.87 -5.53 8.28
N SER A 161 -17.27 -5.58 7.02
CA SER A 161 -17.92 -6.72 6.38
C SER A 161 -17.15 -7.16 5.14
N PHE A 162 -17.35 -8.40 4.69
CA PHE A 162 -16.58 -8.99 3.59
C PHE A 162 -17.49 -9.45 2.46
N ALA A 163 -17.31 -8.87 1.27
CA ALA A 163 -18.00 -9.24 0.04
C ALA A 163 -17.19 -10.26 -0.76
N GLU A 164 -17.86 -10.97 -1.65
CA GLU A 164 -17.19 -11.81 -2.64
C GLU A 164 -16.51 -10.95 -3.71
N TYR A 165 -15.26 -11.27 -4.02
CA TYR A 165 -14.50 -10.57 -5.04
C TYR A 165 -15.08 -10.84 -6.43
N ASN A 166 -15.18 -9.80 -7.28
CA ASN A 166 -15.83 -9.86 -8.58
C ASN A 166 -17.36 -10.10 -8.54
N ASP A 167 -18.00 -9.90 -7.39
CA ASP A 167 -19.45 -9.97 -7.23
C ASP A 167 -20.02 -8.65 -6.69
N LEU A 168 -20.53 -7.81 -7.60
CA LEU A 168 -21.11 -6.51 -7.24
C LEU A 168 -22.38 -6.66 -6.38
N GLU A 169 -23.17 -7.69 -6.60
CA GLU A 169 -24.39 -7.92 -5.82
C GLU A 169 -24.06 -8.30 -4.36
N SER A 170 -22.96 -9.00 -4.15
CA SER A 170 -22.42 -9.26 -2.79
C SER A 170 -22.10 -7.95 -2.07
N VAL A 171 -21.48 -6.98 -2.74
CA VAL A 171 -21.20 -5.65 -2.17
C VAL A 171 -22.48 -4.90 -1.86
N LYS A 172 -23.42 -4.83 -2.81
CA LYS A 172 -24.72 -4.13 -2.66
C LYS A 172 -25.52 -4.66 -1.48
N LYS A 173 -25.50 -6.00 -1.28
CA LYS A 173 -26.22 -6.67 -0.19
C LYS A 173 -25.68 -6.30 1.21
N LEU A 174 -24.37 -6.00 1.31
CA LEU A 174 -23.72 -5.65 2.56
C LEU A 174 -23.77 -4.15 2.85
N ALA A 175 -23.97 -3.33 1.83
CA ALA A 175 -23.99 -1.88 1.97
C ALA A 175 -25.18 -1.42 2.83
N THR A 176 -24.90 -0.54 3.77
CA THR A 176 -25.88 0.11 4.65
C THR A 176 -25.76 1.63 4.52
N LYS A 177 -26.65 2.36 5.13
CA LYS A 177 -26.56 3.84 5.24
C LYS A 177 -25.33 4.33 5.99
N ASP A 178 -24.70 3.44 6.77
CA ASP A 178 -23.50 3.73 7.57
C ASP A 178 -22.20 3.31 6.85
N THR A 179 -22.30 2.70 5.66
CA THR A 179 -21.14 2.30 4.86
C THR A 179 -20.44 3.54 4.30
N CYS A 180 -19.19 3.75 4.71
CA CYS A 180 -18.40 4.91 4.29
C CYS A 180 -17.41 4.60 3.17
N ALA A 181 -16.99 3.34 3.02
CA ALA A 181 -16.02 2.95 1.99
C ALA A 181 -16.12 1.48 1.59
N VAL A 182 -15.71 1.21 0.36
CA VAL A 182 -15.34 -0.13 -0.12
C VAL A 182 -13.85 -0.14 -0.38
N ILE A 183 -13.13 -1.14 0.16
CA ILE A 183 -11.69 -1.33 -0.06
C ILE A 183 -11.41 -2.64 -0.78
N LEU A 184 -10.55 -2.59 -1.79
CA LEU A 184 -10.11 -3.78 -2.52
C LEU A 184 -8.75 -3.57 -3.18
N GLU A 185 -8.09 -4.69 -3.48
CA GLU A 185 -6.97 -4.76 -4.43
C GLU A 185 -7.56 -4.87 -5.84
N THR A 186 -7.08 -4.08 -6.81
CA THR A 186 -7.50 -4.21 -8.22
C THR A 186 -6.97 -5.50 -8.87
N LEU A 187 -5.96 -6.11 -8.22
CA LEU A 187 -5.48 -7.47 -8.45
C LEU A 187 -5.11 -8.06 -7.09
N GLN A 188 -5.83 -9.07 -6.62
CA GLN A 188 -5.52 -9.77 -5.37
C GLN A 188 -4.24 -10.61 -5.55
N GLY A 189 -3.11 -10.13 -5.02
CA GLY A 189 -1.81 -10.79 -5.14
C GLY A 189 -1.70 -12.00 -4.22
N GLU A 190 -1.81 -11.78 -2.92
CA GLU A 190 -1.73 -12.85 -1.90
C GLU A 190 -2.91 -13.82 -1.97
N GLY A 191 -4.04 -13.38 -2.50
CA GLY A 191 -5.22 -14.21 -2.72
C GLY A 191 -5.10 -15.22 -3.86
N GLY A 192 -4.04 -15.16 -4.68
CA GLY A 192 -3.77 -16.12 -5.77
C GLY A 192 -3.62 -15.49 -7.15
N ILE A 193 -3.33 -14.20 -7.24
CA ILE A 193 -3.14 -13.44 -8.49
C ILE A 193 -4.45 -13.38 -9.29
N TYR A 194 -5.52 -12.94 -8.66
CA TYR A 194 -6.83 -12.76 -9.29
C TYR A 194 -7.05 -11.28 -9.65
N PRO A 195 -7.17 -10.93 -10.96
CA PRO A 195 -7.54 -9.59 -11.38
C PRO A 195 -9.03 -9.33 -11.15
N ALA A 196 -9.38 -8.08 -10.88
CA ALA A 196 -10.76 -7.65 -10.96
C ALA A 196 -11.25 -7.68 -12.41
N THR A 197 -12.54 -7.90 -12.63
CA THR A 197 -13.14 -7.75 -13.97
C THR A 197 -13.49 -6.29 -14.25
N ASP A 198 -13.50 -5.91 -15.53
CA ASP A 198 -13.90 -4.56 -15.94
C ASP A 198 -15.33 -4.22 -15.50
N GLU A 199 -16.23 -5.18 -15.61
CA GLU A 199 -17.64 -5.04 -15.18
C GLU A 199 -17.74 -4.79 -13.68
N PHE A 200 -16.95 -5.50 -12.88
CA PHE A 200 -16.94 -5.34 -11.42
C PHE A 200 -16.42 -3.96 -11.03
N ILE A 201 -15.26 -3.54 -11.56
CA ILE A 201 -14.64 -2.25 -11.18
C ILE A 201 -15.51 -1.07 -11.64
N THR A 202 -16.02 -1.10 -12.87
CA THR A 202 -16.88 -0.02 -13.38
C THR A 202 -18.23 0.02 -12.68
N GLY A 203 -18.82 -1.14 -12.42
CA GLY A 203 -20.06 -1.25 -11.65
C GLY A 203 -19.90 -0.80 -10.21
N LEU A 204 -18.76 -1.16 -9.56
CA LEU A 204 -18.46 -0.75 -8.20
C LEU A 204 -18.25 0.76 -8.09
N ARG A 205 -17.52 1.38 -9.04
CA ARG A 205 -17.35 2.85 -9.06
C ARG A 205 -18.71 3.55 -9.16
N LYS A 206 -19.54 3.11 -10.11
CA LYS A 206 -20.89 3.66 -10.27
C LYS A 206 -21.72 3.51 -9.00
N PHE A 207 -21.73 2.32 -8.40
CA PHE A 207 -22.45 2.07 -7.16
C PHE A 207 -21.97 2.97 -6.01
N CYS A 208 -20.66 3.13 -5.86
CA CYS A 208 -20.08 4.01 -4.85
C CYS A 208 -20.49 5.47 -5.06
N ASP A 209 -20.45 5.96 -6.31
CA ASP A 209 -20.86 7.33 -6.65
C ASP A 209 -22.34 7.59 -6.33
N GLU A 210 -23.23 6.65 -6.69
CA GLU A 210 -24.67 6.76 -6.47
C GLU A 210 -25.06 6.71 -4.98
N ASN A 211 -24.22 6.15 -4.11
CA ASN A 211 -24.50 5.96 -2.68
C ASN A 211 -23.60 6.77 -1.76
N ASP A 212 -22.78 7.68 -2.30
CA ASP A 212 -21.83 8.49 -1.53
C ASP A 212 -20.86 7.65 -0.67
N ILE A 213 -20.41 6.53 -1.23
CA ILE A 213 -19.46 5.59 -0.63
C ILE A 213 -18.09 5.80 -1.26
N LEU A 214 -17.03 5.92 -0.46
CA LEU A 214 -15.68 6.06 -0.97
C LEU A 214 -15.15 4.74 -1.54
N LEU A 215 -14.44 4.81 -2.66
CA LEU A 215 -13.75 3.68 -3.27
C LEU A 215 -12.26 3.77 -2.95
N ILE A 216 -11.73 2.76 -2.26
CA ILE A 216 -10.32 2.66 -1.88
C ILE A 216 -9.68 1.54 -2.68
N PHE A 217 -8.64 1.86 -3.47
CA PHE A 217 -7.82 0.86 -4.14
C PHE A 217 -6.50 0.65 -3.40
N ASP A 218 -6.27 -0.59 -3.02
CA ASP A 218 -4.97 -1.03 -2.48
C ASP A 218 -4.04 -1.42 -3.64
N GLU A 219 -3.13 -0.52 -3.96
CA GLU A 219 -2.13 -0.69 -5.01
C GLU A 219 -0.73 -1.02 -4.44
N ILE A 220 -0.66 -1.48 -3.20
CA ILE A 220 0.61 -1.77 -2.51
C ILE A 220 1.40 -2.86 -3.24
N GLN A 221 0.74 -3.90 -3.71
CA GLN A 221 1.43 -5.00 -4.39
C GLN A 221 1.29 -4.92 -5.92
N CYS A 222 0.13 -4.54 -6.43
CA CYS A 222 -0.15 -4.53 -7.87
C CYS A 222 0.27 -3.23 -8.56
N GLY A 223 0.53 -2.14 -7.83
CA GLY A 223 0.95 -0.87 -8.37
C GLY A 223 2.43 -0.80 -8.78
N MET A 224 2.92 0.42 -9.00
CA MET A 224 4.31 0.73 -9.33
C MET A 224 4.86 -0.04 -10.54
N GLY A 225 4.08 -0.09 -11.62
CA GLY A 225 4.51 -0.70 -12.88
C GLY A 225 4.31 -2.22 -12.98
N ARG A 226 3.88 -2.90 -11.90
CA ARG A 226 3.80 -4.37 -11.84
C ARG A 226 2.95 -4.99 -12.95
N THR A 227 1.88 -4.31 -13.37
CA THR A 227 0.92 -4.79 -14.36
C THR A 227 1.06 -4.11 -15.73
N GLY A 228 2.11 -3.29 -15.93
CA GLY A 228 2.36 -2.56 -17.17
C GLY A 228 1.77 -1.15 -17.23
N LYS A 229 1.02 -0.74 -16.23
CA LYS A 229 0.63 0.65 -15.94
C LYS A 229 1.24 1.05 -14.60
N MET A 230 1.43 2.34 -14.34
CA MET A 230 1.97 2.81 -13.06
C MET A 230 1.14 2.30 -11.89
N TYR A 231 -0.19 2.36 -12.01
CA TYR A 231 -1.16 1.77 -11.09
C TYR A 231 -2.15 0.90 -11.85
N THR A 232 -2.54 -0.23 -11.26
CA THR A 232 -3.37 -1.24 -11.93
C THR A 232 -4.75 -0.69 -12.30
N TYR A 233 -5.35 0.17 -11.47
CA TYR A 233 -6.65 0.77 -11.79
C TYR A 233 -6.66 1.60 -13.09
N GLN A 234 -5.49 2.03 -13.58
CA GLN A 234 -5.38 2.74 -14.85
C GLN A 234 -5.74 1.86 -16.08
N HIS A 235 -5.72 0.54 -15.94
CA HIS A 235 -6.20 -0.37 -16.98
C HIS A 235 -7.72 -0.25 -17.17
N TYR A 236 -8.44 -0.06 -16.06
CA TYR A 236 -9.92 0.02 -16.05
C TYR A 236 -10.44 1.43 -16.39
N GLY A 237 -9.59 2.45 -16.44
CA GLY A 237 -10.01 3.83 -16.61
C GLY A 237 -10.86 4.37 -15.46
N VAL A 238 -10.83 3.71 -14.32
CA VAL A 238 -11.56 4.09 -13.09
C VAL A 238 -10.61 4.70 -12.08
N LYS A 239 -10.96 5.87 -11.55
CA LYS A 239 -10.18 6.55 -10.50
C LYS A 239 -10.81 6.26 -9.12
N PRO A 240 -10.02 5.85 -8.12
CA PRO A 240 -10.51 5.72 -6.75
C PRO A 240 -10.60 7.08 -6.07
N ASP A 241 -11.25 7.13 -4.90
CA ASP A 241 -11.24 8.30 -4.01
C ASP A 241 -9.99 8.32 -3.15
N ILE A 242 -9.51 7.12 -2.75
CA ILE A 242 -8.28 6.92 -2.00
C ILE A 242 -7.51 5.76 -2.64
N MET A 243 -6.20 5.89 -2.76
CA MET A 243 -5.32 4.76 -3.12
C MET A 243 -4.19 4.61 -2.10
N THR A 244 -3.68 3.38 -1.95
CA THR A 244 -2.49 3.11 -1.15
C THR A 244 -1.35 2.57 -2.02
N SER A 245 -0.11 2.85 -1.64
CA SER A 245 1.08 2.40 -2.35
C SER A 245 2.21 2.14 -1.35
N ALA A 246 3.05 1.13 -1.62
CA ALA A 246 4.25 0.81 -0.85
C ALA A 246 5.16 -0.12 -1.65
N LYS A 247 5.89 -1.02 -1.02
CA LYS A 247 6.72 -2.05 -1.67
C LYS A 247 7.66 -1.45 -2.73
N ALA A 248 7.32 -1.62 -4.01
CA ALA A 248 8.12 -1.08 -5.12
C ALA A 248 8.19 0.46 -5.12
N LEU A 249 7.33 1.17 -4.40
CA LEU A 249 7.45 2.61 -4.18
C LEU A 249 8.81 2.98 -3.57
N GLY A 250 9.34 2.16 -2.67
CA GLY A 250 10.63 2.34 -2.03
C GLY A 250 11.75 1.44 -2.57
N CYS A 251 11.42 0.41 -3.37
CA CYS A 251 12.40 -0.55 -3.92
C CYS A 251 13.38 -1.12 -2.89
N GLY A 252 12.91 -1.41 -1.66
CA GLY A 252 13.71 -1.94 -0.55
C GLY A 252 13.85 -1.00 0.64
N VAL A 253 13.68 0.30 0.46
CA VAL A 253 13.61 1.24 1.58
C VAL A 253 12.18 1.22 2.17
N PRO A 254 12.03 1.16 3.51
CA PRO A 254 10.72 1.20 4.14
C PRO A 254 9.98 2.50 3.84
N VAL A 255 8.92 2.41 3.07
CA VAL A 255 8.02 3.51 2.75
C VAL A 255 6.65 2.99 2.28
N GLY A 256 5.64 3.76 2.58
CA GLY A 256 4.30 3.65 2.05
C GLY A 256 3.71 5.03 1.79
N ALA A 257 2.57 5.06 1.17
CA ALA A 257 1.80 6.28 0.96
C ALA A 257 0.31 5.94 0.82
N PHE A 258 -0.54 6.87 1.23
CA PHE A 258 -1.89 6.93 0.73
C PHE A 258 -2.09 8.28 0.03
N ALA A 259 -2.87 8.26 -1.02
CA ALA A 259 -3.20 9.44 -1.80
C ALA A 259 -4.71 9.51 -2.01
N ALA A 260 -5.24 10.71 -2.10
CA ALA A 260 -6.67 10.92 -2.20
C ALA A 260 -7.02 12.08 -3.15
N THR A 261 -8.29 12.10 -3.58
CA THR A 261 -8.86 13.28 -4.22
C THR A 261 -8.83 14.47 -3.27
N LYS A 262 -8.81 15.68 -3.81
CA LYS A 262 -8.76 16.91 -3.00
C LYS A 262 -9.92 16.96 -1.99
N GLU A 263 -11.12 16.64 -2.43
CA GLU A 263 -12.33 16.65 -1.60
C GLU A 263 -12.17 15.76 -0.37
N VAL A 264 -11.73 14.52 -0.57
CA VAL A 264 -11.56 13.54 0.50
C VAL A 264 -10.39 13.93 1.42
N ALA A 265 -9.28 14.37 0.84
CA ALA A 265 -8.09 14.77 1.60
C ALA A 265 -8.33 15.97 2.52
N ASP A 266 -9.18 16.90 2.10
CA ASP A 266 -9.54 18.10 2.91
C ASP A 266 -10.34 17.74 4.17
N ALA A 267 -10.80 16.49 4.33
CA ALA A 267 -11.38 16.02 5.60
C ALA A 267 -10.36 15.93 6.74
N MET A 268 -9.07 15.81 6.43
CA MET A 268 -7.99 15.82 7.43
C MET A 268 -7.57 17.25 7.77
N CYS A 269 -7.27 17.47 9.04
CA CYS A 269 -6.75 18.75 9.52
C CYS A 269 -5.58 18.51 10.50
N PRO A 270 -4.75 19.54 10.75
CA PRO A 270 -3.66 19.43 11.72
C PRO A 270 -4.15 18.94 13.10
N GLY A 271 -3.37 18.04 13.73
CA GLY A 271 -3.66 17.49 15.06
C GLY A 271 -4.59 16.26 15.06
N VAL A 272 -5.21 15.89 13.94
CA VAL A 272 -6.13 14.73 13.87
C VAL A 272 -5.39 13.44 13.47
N TYR A 273 -4.37 13.56 12.65
CA TYR A 273 -3.57 12.42 12.19
C TYR A 273 -2.08 12.78 12.27
N SER A 274 -1.30 11.97 12.94
CA SER A 274 0.15 12.05 12.90
C SER A 274 0.75 10.64 12.95
N ILE A 275 1.76 10.40 12.14
CA ILE A 275 2.68 9.27 12.24
C ILE A 275 4.06 9.87 12.47
N PHE A 276 4.71 9.44 13.55
CA PHE A 276 6.10 9.79 13.83
C PHE A 276 7.00 8.89 13.01
N PHE A 277 8.06 9.39 12.43
CA PHE A 277 9.03 8.69 11.58
C PHE A 277 8.53 8.40 10.15
N GLN A 278 8.90 9.28 9.24
CA GLN A 278 8.74 9.08 7.81
C GLN A 278 10.08 9.31 7.12
N GLN A 279 10.52 8.30 6.37
CA GLN A 279 11.77 8.37 5.60
C GLN A 279 11.47 8.74 4.14
N TYR A 280 11.14 10.00 3.89
CA TYR A 280 10.77 10.48 2.54
C TYR A 280 11.88 10.50 1.53
N PHE A 281 13.13 10.40 1.99
CA PHE A 281 14.30 10.78 1.22
C PHE A 281 14.58 9.89 0.01
N PHE A 282 14.08 8.67 0.03
CA PHE A 282 14.43 7.64 -0.94
C PHE A 282 13.40 7.45 -2.04
N ILE A 283 12.21 8.02 -1.91
CA ILE A 283 11.10 7.83 -2.85
C ILE A 283 11.38 8.46 -4.20
N LYS A 284 12.01 9.64 -4.22
CA LYS A 284 12.33 10.35 -5.46
C LYS A 284 13.10 9.47 -6.44
N SER A 285 14.13 8.77 -5.94
CA SER A 285 14.99 7.94 -6.76
C SER A 285 14.26 6.75 -7.37
N ALA A 286 13.43 6.07 -6.57
CA ALA A 286 12.65 4.93 -7.03
C ALA A 286 11.60 5.36 -8.08
N ILE A 287 10.81 6.39 -7.81
CA ILE A 287 9.78 6.87 -8.75
C ILE A 287 10.41 7.39 -10.04
N THR A 288 11.52 8.17 -9.97
CA THR A 288 12.18 8.71 -11.16
C THR A 288 12.69 7.59 -12.06
N VAL A 289 13.34 6.57 -11.51
CA VAL A 289 13.87 5.44 -12.29
C VAL A 289 12.75 4.59 -12.89
N ILE A 290 11.67 4.32 -12.14
CA ILE A 290 10.54 3.52 -12.63
C ILE A 290 9.73 4.28 -13.69
N SER A 291 9.64 5.60 -13.61
CA SER A 291 8.86 6.43 -14.53
C SER A 291 9.65 6.92 -15.76
N SER A 292 10.96 6.68 -15.82
CA SER A 292 11.76 7.03 -17.00
C SER A 292 11.39 6.12 -18.16
N PRO A 293 11.01 6.64 -19.34
CA PRO A 293 10.83 5.79 -20.51
C PRO A 293 12.19 5.21 -20.89
N SER A 294 12.28 3.89 -20.88
CA SER A 294 13.40 3.11 -21.42
C SER A 294 13.36 3.07 -22.95
#